data_da38d92a9ffb4b29980ba5a45db2ffaa
#
_entry.id   da38d92a9ffb4b29980ba5a45db2ffaa
#
_cell.length_a   1.000
_cell.length_b   1.000
_cell.length_c   1.000
_cell.angle_alpha   90.00
_cell.angle_beta   90.00
_cell.angle_gamma   90.00
#
_symmetry.space_group_name_H-M   'P 1'
#
loop_
_entity.id
_entity.type
_entity.pdbx_description
1 polymer ?
#
loop_
_entity_poly.entity_id
_entity_poly.type
_entity_poly.pdbx_seq_one_letter_code
_entity_poly.pdbx_strand_id
1 'polypeptide(L)'
;MDQEQEFLQSLSGLRDQLLDVLKDYWIFSIPYSLGEVAIAGALAKSFKQQYGGPLAFLVDPAKMGVAQLFADQVDVAVPVPMHLLRNLNRRGFLSPETFRRGSVQDAYEIHGAKLNFVSLVTLRNQHPDRGLPVTDVFRFAMRLPWEAPLHPGRPDKEALEQAERIAASVGMEPGNSVILFPGNNTNLPAPSVFWKRVAKEAAAAGKRVFVNVSGAALLPDDLDVPGIPVELNDIPQAIALCEIAGRIVAGSNGFLMTALLTETRFGLDVILTDAFDPTASGRHYQPMPIRSGSLFLQAPEIKEDIDRPYREWEVPSSVDTESIAVDLVRAWSAGNGSPS
;
A
#
# COMPACT_ATOMS: atom_id res chain seq x y z
N MET A 1 -35.85 11.73 -18.16
CA MET A 1 -35.28 10.58 -17.45
C MET A 1 -34.58 11.14 -16.22
N ASP A 2 -34.78 10.56 -15.03
CA ASP A 2 -34.14 11.03 -13.81
C ASP A 2 -32.63 10.71 -13.88
N GLN A 3 -31.76 11.59 -13.39
CA GLN A 3 -30.31 11.40 -13.35
C GLN A 3 -29.91 10.05 -12.71
N GLU A 4 -30.69 9.60 -11.74
CA GLU A 4 -30.46 8.29 -11.11
C GLU A 4 -30.73 7.14 -12.08
N GLN A 5 -31.75 7.23 -12.93
CA GLN A 5 -32.05 6.20 -13.93
C GLN A 5 -30.95 6.11 -15.01
N GLU A 6 -30.44 7.24 -15.46
CA GLU A 6 -29.31 7.29 -16.41
C GLU A 6 -28.05 6.66 -15.82
N PHE A 7 -27.75 6.99 -14.57
CA PHE A 7 -26.61 6.41 -13.85
C PHE A 7 -26.76 4.88 -13.68
N LEU A 8 -27.94 4.39 -13.33
CA LEU A 8 -28.21 2.96 -13.22
C LEU A 8 -28.10 2.22 -14.54
N GLN A 9 -28.55 2.81 -15.64
CA GLN A 9 -28.38 2.25 -16.97
C GLN A 9 -26.89 2.18 -17.37
N SER A 10 -26.11 3.23 -17.08
CA SER A 10 -24.67 3.24 -17.29
C SER A 10 -23.95 2.15 -16.51
N LEU A 11 -24.29 1.94 -15.22
CA LEU A 11 -23.74 0.86 -14.41
C LEU A 11 -24.12 -0.53 -14.94
N SER A 12 -25.36 -0.70 -15.38
CA SER A 12 -25.81 -1.96 -15.98
C SER A 12 -25.05 -2.25 -17.28
N GLY A 13 -24.89 -1.26 -18.13
CA GLY A 13 -24.12 -1.39 -19.38
C GLY A 13 -22.64 -1.75 -19.13
N LEU A 14 -22.01 -1.11 -18.13
CA LEU A 14 -20.65 -1.46 -17.73
C LEU A 14 -20.55 -2.90 -17.21
N ARG A 15 -21.49 -3.32 -16.36
CA ARG A 15 -21.55 -4.69 -15.88
C ARG A 15 -21.62 -5.68 -17.03
N ASP A 16 -22.53 -5.44 -17.99
CA ASP A 16 -22.77 -6.36 -19.10
C ASP A 16 -21.53 -6.46 -20.02
N GLN A 17 -20.82 -5.34 -20.24
CA GLN A 17 -19.54 -5.34 -20.94
C GLN A 17 -18.47 -6.14 -20.18
N LEU A 18 -18.36 -5.96 -18.87
CA LEU A 18 -17.41 -6.71 -18.04
C LEU A 18 -17.72 -8.21 -18.05
N LEU A 19 -19.01 -8.59 -17.99
CA LEU A 19 -19.45 -9.98 -18.05
C LEU A 19 -19.12 -10.63 -19.40
N ASP A 20 -19.29 -9.91 -20.50
CA ASP A 20 -18.99 -10.44 -21.83
C ASP A 20 -17.49 -10.68 -22.02
N VAL A 21 -16.66 -9.70 -21.64
CA VAL A 21 -15.21 -9.77 -21.78
C VAL A 21 -14.56 -10.74 -20.81
N LEU A 22 -15.06 -10.82 -19.56
CA LEU A 22 -14.45 -11.57 -18.47
C LEU A 22 -15.23 -12.83 -18.07
N LYS A 23 -16.08 -13.35 -18.94
CA LYS A 23 -16.96 -14.49 -18.65
C LYS A 23 -16.25 -15.74 -18.13
N ASP A 24 -15.01 -15.96 -18.56
CA ASP A 24 -14.21 -17.13 -18.20
C ASP A 24 -13.24 -16.86 -17.03
N TYR A 25 -13.22 -15.63 -16.53
CA TYR A 25 -12.29 -15.22 -15.47
C TYR A 25 -12.92 -15.29 -14.07
N TRP A 26 -12.08 -15.55 -13.07
CA TRP A 26 -12.35 -15.14 -11.71
C TRP A 26 -12.17 -13.61 -11.62
N ILE A 27 -13.15 -12.91 -11.04
CA ILE A 27 -13.13 -11.46 -11.02
C ILE A 27 -13.05 -10.97 -9.57
N PHE A 28 -12.02 -10.17 -9.25
CA PHE A 28 -11.92 -9.44 -7.99
C PHE A 28 -12.02 -7.95 -8.24
N SER A 29 -13.02 -7.33 -7.62
CA SER A 29 -13.18 -5.88 -7.57
C SER A 29 -12.49 -5.34 -6.32
N ILE A 30 -11.51 -4.46 -6.50
CA ILE A 30 -10.70 -3.91 -5.43
C ILE A 30 -10.82 -2.38 -5.41
N PRO A 31 -11.89 -1.81 -4.81
CA PRO A 31 -12.20 -0.39 -4.86
C PRO A 31 -11.50 0.42 -3.76
N TYR A 32 -10.36 -0.04 -3.22
CA TYR A 32 -9.73 0.55 -2.05
C TYR A 32 -8.33 1.10 -2.32
N SER A 33 -7.44 1.01 -1.32
CA SER A 33 -6.10 1.61 -1.32
C SER A 33 -5.09 0.82 -2.17
N LEU A 34 -3.90 1.40 -2.37
CA LEU A 34 -2.78 0.74 -3.04
C LEU A 34 -2.37 -0.56 -2.34
N GLY A 35 -2.27 -0.52 -0.99
CA GLY A 35 -1.87 -1.67 -0.19
C GLY A 35 -2.83 -2.85 -0.33
N GLU A 36 -4.12 -2.60 -0.48
CA GLU A 36 -5.12 -3.65 -0.66
C GLU A 36 -5.03 -4.31 -2.03
N VAL A 37 -4.74 -3.55 -3.09
CA VAL A 37 -4.45 -4.11 -4.41
C VAL A 37 -3.20 -4.98 -4.36
N ALA A 38 -2.16 -4.54 -3.63
CA ALA A 38 -0.93 -5.30 -3.47
C ALA A 38 -1.14 -6.62 -2.70
N ILE A 39 -1.93 -6.60 -1.60
CA ILE A 39 -2.23 -7.82 -0.83
C ILE A 39 -3.03 -8.81 -1.70
N ALA A 40 -4.05 -8.34 -2.42
CA ALA A 40 -4.80 -9.18 -3.35
C ALA A 40 -3.89 -9.76 -4.44
N GLY A 41 -2.98 -8.95 -4.99
CA GLY A 41 -1.97 -9.37 -5.95
C GLY A 41 -1.06 -10.46 -5.40
N ALA A 42 -0.54 -10.28 -4.19
CA ALA A 42 0.32 -11.25 -3.53
C ALA A 42 -0.39 -12.59 -3.22
N LEU A 43 -1.72 -12.59 -3.08
CA LEU A 43 -2.53 -13.79 -2.90
C LEU A 43 -3.04 -14.42 -4.21
N ALA A 44 -2.88 -13.73 -5.35
CA ALA A 44 -3.44 -14.15 -6.62
C ALA A 44 -2.96 -15.53 -7.07
N LYS A 45 -1.66 -15.82 -6.92
CA LYS A 45 -1.10 -17.13 -7.26
C LYS A 45 -1.67 -18.25 -6.38
N SER A 46 -1.78 -18.05 -5.08
CA SER A 46 -2.42 -18.99 -4.15
C SER A 46 -3.88 -19.23 -4.52
N PHE A 47 -4.59 -18.18 -4.92
CA PHE A 47 -5.98 -18.30 -5.40
C PHE A 47 -6.06 -19.16 -6.65
N LYS A 48 -5.23 -18.91 -7.65
CA LYS A 48 -5.21 -19.70 -8.90
C LYS A 48 -4.82 -21.17 -8.66
N GLN A 49 -3.93 -21.42 -7.71
CA GLN A 49 -3.56 -22.79 -7.32
C GLN A 49 -4.74 -23.55 -6.70
N GLN A 50 -5.57 -22.87 -5.91
CA GLN A 50 -6.70 -23.51 -5.24
C GLN A 50 -7.91 -23.70 -6.16
N TYR A 51 -8.24 -22.70 -6.96
CA TYR A 51 -9.51 -22.70 -7.72
C TYR A 51 -9.32 -22.91 -9.21
N GLY A 52 -8.12 -22.80 -9.72
CA GLY A 52 -7.83 -22.87 -11.15
C GLY A 52 -8.42 -21.68 -11.93
N GLY A 53 -8.16 -21.68 -13.24
CA GLY A 53 -8.69 -20.68 -14.17
C GLY A 53 -7.98 -19.32 -14.13
N PRO A 54 -8.30 -18.44 -15.10
CA PRO A 54 -7.73 -17.12 -15.20
C PRO A 54 -8.35 -16.16 -14.18
N LEU A 55 -7.56 -15.15 -13.77
CA LEU A 55 -7.92 -14.17 -12.75
C LEU A 55 -7.86 -12.75 -13.29
N ALA A 56 -8.95 -12.01 -13.12
CA ALA A 56 -9.07 -10.60 -13.48
C ALA A 56 -9.25 -9.71 -12.23
N PHE A 57 -8.52 -8.60 -12.21
CA PHE A 57 -8.71 -7.56 -11.21
C PHE A 57 -9.42 -6.35 -11.82
N LEU A 58 -10.47 -5.85 -11.17
CA LEU A 58 -11.05 -4.55 -11.45
C LEU A 58 -10.48 -3.55 -10.45
N VAL A 59 -9.70 -2.60 -10.93
CA VAL A 59 -8.98 -1.64 -10.09
C VAL A 59 -9.16 -0.20 -10.61
N ASP A 60 -9.03 0.76 -9.71
CA ASP A 60 -9.01 2.17 -10.12
C ASP A 60 -7.82 2.46 -11.05
N PRO A 61 -8.00 3.28 -12.13
CA PRO A 61 -6.91 3.62 -13.04
C PRO A 61 -5.62 4.11 -12.34
N ALA A 62 -5.76 4.87 -11.25
CA ALA A 62 -4.61 5.36 -10.48
C ALA A 62 -3.83 4.24 -9.73
N LYS A 63 -4.32 3.01 -9.75
CA LYS A 63 -3.72 1.85 -9.06
C LYS A 63 -3.28 0.75 -10.01
N MET A 64 -3.40 0.98 -11.31
CA MET A 64 -2.97 0.01 -12.33
C MET A 64 -1.50 -0.38 -12.17
N GLY A 65 -0.63 0.56 -11.80
CA GLY A 65 0.78 0.27 -11.55
C GLY A 65 1.01 -0.75 -10.43
N VAL A 66 0.14 -0.81 -9.41
CA VAL A 66 0.22 -1.87 -8.40
C VAL A 66 -0.16 -3.22 -8.99
N ALA A 67 -1.23 -3.30 -9.78
CA ALA A 67 -1.63 -4.55 -10.42
C ALA A 67 -0.54 -5.06 -11.41
N GLN A 68 0.18 -4.15 -12.08
CA GLN A 68 1.29 -4.50 -12.98
C GLN A 68 2.45 -5.19 -12.27
N LEU A 69 2.72 -4.87 -10.99
CA LEU A 69 3.73 -5.58 -10.20
C LEU A 69 3.44 -7.08 -10.08
N PHE A 70 2.19 -7.48 -10.21
CA PHE A 70 1.73 -8.87 -10.09
C PHE A 70 1.25 -9.46 -11.43
N ALA A 71 1.75 -8.93 -12.56
CA ALA A 71 1.33 -9.33 -13.90
C ALA A 71 1.63 -10.80 -14.25
N ASP A 72 2.53 -11.45 -13.53
CA ASP A 72 2.79 -12.89 -13.63
C ASP A 72 1.80 -13.75 -12.83
N GLN A 73 0.99 -13.12 -11.97
CA GLN A 73 0.03 -13.78 -11.08
C GLN A 73 -1.42 -13.45 -11.44
N VAL A 74 -1.68 -12.23 -11.91
CA VAL A 74 -2.98 -11.73 -12.37
C VAL A 74 -3.01 -11.68 -13.88
N ASP A 75 -3.94 -12.40 -14.51
CA ASP A 75 -3.95 -12.53 -15.96
C ASP A 75 -4.40 -11.26 -16.68
N VAL A 76 -5.29 -10.50 -16.04
CA VAL A 76 -5.78 -9.22 -16.58
C VAL A 76 -6.12 -8.24 -15.45
N ALA A 77 -5.71 -6.98 -15.61
CA ALA A 77 -6.20 -5.87 -14.78
C ALA A 77 -7.01 -4.92 -15.64
N VAL A 78 -8.25 -4.67 -15.24
CA VAL A 78 -9.18 -3.79 -15.95
C VAL A 78 -9.35 -2.49 -15.19
N PRO A 79 -9.01 -1.33 -15.78
CA PRO A 79 -9.20 -0.05 -15.14
C PRO A 79 -10.69 0.31 -15.09
N VAL A 80 -11.21 0.48 -13.88
CA VAL A 80 -12.59 0.94 -13.65
C VAL A 80 -12.56 2.06 -12.60
N PRO A 81 -13.08 3.25 -12.90
CA PRO A 81 -13.09 4.36 -11.97
C PRO A 81 -13.67 4.00 -10.59
N MET A 82 -13.03 4.45 -9.53
CA MET A 82 -13.35 4.13 -8.14
C MET A 82 -14.83 4.27 -7.79
N HIS A 83 -15.46 5.37 -8.25
CA HIS A 83 -16.87 5.63 -7.96
C HIS A 83 -17.79 4.60 -8.62
N LEU A 84 -17.44 4.09 -9.80
CA LEU A 84 -18.17 3.02 -10.48
C LEU A 84 -17.96 1.68 -9.80
N LEU A 85 -16.72 1.32 -9.45
CA LEU A 85 -16.41 0.10 -8.70
C LEU A 85 -17.20 0.03 -7.39
N ARG A 86 -17.21 1.11 -6.62
CA ARG A 86 -17.96 1.18 -5.36
C ARG A 86 -19.47 1.02 -5.55
N ASN A 87 -20.01 1.61 -6.62
CA ASN A 87 -21.42 1.48 -6.91
C ASN A 87 -21.80 0.10 -7.44
N LEU A 88 -20.98 -0.50 -8.31
CA LEU A 88 -21.18 -1.88 -8.76
C LEU A 88 -21.25 -2.84 -7.58
N ASN A 89 -20.33 -2.72 -6.62
CA ASN A 89 -20.31 -3.56 -5.44
C ASN A 89 -21.48 -3.30 -4.49
N ARG A 90 -21.74 -2.03 -4.13
CA ARG A 90 -22.82 -1.66 -3.19
C ARG A 90 -24.22 -2.01 -3.68
N ARG A 91 -24.43 -1.99 -4.97
CA ARG A 91 -25.74 -2.30 -5.59
C ARG A 91 -25.88 -3.76 -6.02
N GLY A 92 -24.91 -4.61 -5.66
CA GLY A 92 -24.97 -6.06 -5.96
C GLY A 92 -24.81 -6.40 -7.43
N PHE A 93 -24.37 -5.46 -8.29
CA PHE A 93 -24.11 -5.76 -9.72
C PHE A 93 -22.95 -6.72 -9.91
N LEU A 94 -22.05 -6.83 -8.93
CA LEU A 94 -20.93 -7.78 -8.89
C LEU A 94 -21.16 -8.82 -7.77
N SER A 95 -22.40 -9.28 -7.58
CA SER A 95 -22.68 -10.33 -6.60
C SER A 95 -22.15 -11.68 -7.07
N PRO A 96 -21.89 -12.65 -6.17
CA PRO A 96 -21.47 -14.02 -6.52
C PRO A 96 -22.43 -14.74 -7.45
N GLU A 97 -23.71 -14.37 -7.44
CA GLU A 97 -24.72 -14.93 -8.34
C GLU A 97 -24.59 -14.39 -9.76
N THR A 98 -24.16 -13.14 -9.90
CA THR A 98 -24.01 -12.47 -11.21
C THR A 98 -22.67 -12.83 -11.87
N PHE A 99 -21.62 -12.83 -11.08
CA PHE A 99 -20.32 -13.34 -11.48
C PHE A 99 -20.13 -14.64 -10.70
N ARG A 100 -20.03 -15.77 -11.19
CA ARG A 100 -19.72 -17.02 -10.47
C ARG A 100 -18.59 -16.90 -9.42
N ARG A 101 -18.34 -15.66 -8.80
CA ARG A 101 -16.98 -15.33 -8.38
C ARG A 101 -17.00 -14.13 -7.45
N GLY A 102 -16.33 -14.27 -6.35
CA GLY A 102 -16.39 -13.34 -5.26
C GLY A 102 -15.90 -11.93 -5.58
N SER A 103 -16.50 -11.00 -4.90
CA SER A 103 -15.93 -9.67 -4.68
C SER A 103 -15.27 -9.68 -3.31
N VAL A 104 -14.14 -8.98 -3.15
CA VAL A 104 -13.51 -8.74 -1.84
C VAL A 104 -14.49 -8.05 -0.85
N GLN A 105 -15.63 -7.57 -1.34
CA GLN A 105 -16.68 -6.93 -0.55
C GLN A 105 -17.87 -7.81 -0.19
N ASP A 106 -17.84 -9.10 -0.51
CA ASP A 106 -18.97 -9.97 -0.17
C ASP A 106 -19.23 -9.91 1.33
N ALA A 107 -20.47 -9.62 1.68
CA ALA A 107 -20.92 -9.69 3.07
C ALA A 107 -21.09 -11.17 3.43
N TYR A 108 -20.42 -11.60 4.47
CA TYR A 108 -20.60 -12.93 5.04
C TYR A 108 -21.52 -12.84 6.23
N GLU A 109 -22.51 -13.71 6.29
CA GLU A 109 -23.35 -13.85 7.46
C GLU A 109 -22.77 -14.95 8.36
N ILE A 110 -22.26 -14.55 9.52
CA ILE A 110 -21.76 -15.46 10.54
C ILE A 110 -22.61 -15.21 11.81
N HIS A 111 -23.33 -16.23 12.25
CA HIS A 111 -24.23 -16.15 13.43
C HIS A 111 -25.21 -14.97 13.39
N GLY A 112 -25.78 -14.67 12.21
CA GLY A 112 -26.71 -13.56 12.03
C GLY A 112 -26.10 -12.17 11.93
N ALA A 113 -24.77 -12.05 12.01
CA ALA A 113 -24.05 -10.79 11.80
C ALA A 113 -23.50 -10.74 10.37
N LYS A 114 -23.82 -9.68 9.64
CA LYS A 114 -23.22 -9.42 8.32
C LYS A 114 -21.81 -8.86 8.53
N LEU A 115 -20.80 -9.69 8.34
CA LEU A 115 -19.40 -9.27 8.30
C LEU A 115 -19.02 -8.99 6.85
N ASN A 116 -18.54 -7.80 6.59
CA ASN A 116 -17.97 -7.43 5.31
C ASN A 116 -16.52 -6.96 5.51
N PHE A 117 -15.77 -6.85 4.41
CA PHE A 117 -14.39 -6.41 4.41
C PHE A 117 -14.19 -5.11 5.20
N VAL A 118 -15.05 -4.10 4.99
CA VAL A 118 -14.96 -2.80 5.67
C VAL A 118 -15.13 -2.96 7.18
N SER A 119 -16.07 -3.77 7.63
CA SER A 119 -16.30 -4.01 9.07
C SER A 119 -15.10 -4.67 9.73
N LEU A 120 -14.48 -5.65 9.07
CA LEU A 120 -13.30 -6.35 9.59
C LEU A 120 -12.09 -5.42 9.67
N VAL A 121 -11.85 -4.61 8.63
CA VAL A 121 -10.75 -3.63 8.61
C VAL A 121 -10.98 -2.54 9.65
N THR A 122 -12.22 -2.05 9.81
CA THR A 122 -12.55 -1.05 10.84
C THR A 122 -12.30 -1.60 12.25
N LEU A 123 -12.78 -2.82 12.52
CA LEU A 123 -12.57 -3.47 13.82
C LEU A 123 -11.09 -3.64 14.14
N ARG A 124 -10.30 -4.06 13.16
CA ARG A 124 -8.85 -4.17 13.29
C ARG A 124 -8.20 -2.81 13.56
N ASN A 125 -8.59 -1.74 12.85
CA ASN A 125 -8.02 -0.41 13.04
C ASN A 125 -8.31 0.15 14.45
N GLN A 126 -9.48 -0.15 15.00
CA GLN A 126 -9.84 0.22 16.38
C GLN A 126 -9.09 -0.62 17.43
N HIS A 127 -8.76 -1.86 17.11
CA HIS A 127 -8.11 -2.82 18.01
C HIS A 127 -6.92 -3.50 17.32
N PRO A 128 -5.83 -2.76 17.01
CA PRO A 128 -4.73 -3.27 16.18
C PRO A 128 -4.04 -4.50 16.75
N ASP A 129 -3.96 -4.62 18.07
CA ASP A 129 -3.32 -5.76 18.76
C ASP A 129 -4.23 -7.00 18.91
N ARG A 130 -5.51 -6.91 18.53
CA ARG A 130 -6.51 -7.98 18.71
C ARG A 130 -7.30 -8.28 17.43
N GLY A 131 -7.18 -7.45 16.43
CA GLY A 131 -7.86 -7.62 15.15
C GLY A 131 -7.13 -8.59 14.22
N LEU A 132 -7.84 -9.08 13.21
CA LEU A 132 -7.20 -9.86 12.16
C LEU A 132 -6.22 -9.01 11.35
N PRO A 133 -5.04 -9.53 10.98
CA PRO A 133 -4.20 -8.92 9.96
C PRO A 133 -4.98 -8.63 8.68
N VAL A 134 -4.59 -7.59 7.95
CA VAL A 134 -5.29 -7.27 6.68
C VAL A 134 -5.09 -8.39 5.66
N THR A 135 -3.94 -9.04 5.65
CA THR A 135 -3.68 -10.23 4.83
C THR A 135 -4.68 -11.35 5.12
N ASP A 136 -5.02 -11.60 6.38
CA ASP A 136 -6.01 -12.60 6.76
C ASP A 136 -7.44 -12.18 6.38
N VAL A 137 -7.77 -10.89 6.47
CA VAL A 137 -9.03 -10.38 5.95
C VAL A 137 -9.16 -10.66 4.45
N PHE A 138 -8.07 -10.52 3.69
CA PHE A 138 -8.06 -10.86 2.26
C PHE A 138 -8.13 -12.37 2.03
N ARG A 139 -7.40 -13.21 2.79
CA ARG A 139 -7.54 -14.67 2.71
C ARG A 139 -9.00 -15.09 2.93
N PHE A 140 -9.62 -14.54 3.96
CA PHE A 140 -11.05 -14.79 4.23
C PHE A 140 -11.94 -14.36 3.04
N ALA A 141 -11.77 -13.13 2.54
CA ALA A 141 -12.54 -12.62 1.42
C ALA A 141 -12.34 -13.41 0.12
N MET A 142 -11.14 -13.91 -0.12
CA MET A 142 -10.78 -14.76 -1.26
C MET A 142 -11.06 -16.25 -0.99
N ARG A 143 -11.58 -16.60 0.20
CA ARG A 143 -11.84 -17.98 0.64
C ARG A 143 -10.62 -18.88 0.55
N LEU A 144 -9.46 -18.33 0.88
CA LEU A 144 -8.20 -19.05 0.95
C LEU A 144 -7.99 -19.65 2.36
N PRO A 145 -7.18 -20.70 2.49
CA PRO A 145 -6.66 -21.14 3.78
C PRO A 145 -5.90 -19.99 4.47
N TRP A 146 -5.91 -20.00 5.82
CA TRP A 146 -5.17 -18.99 6.59
C TRP A 146 -3.66 -19.02 6.35
N GLU A 147 -3.15 -20.17 5.96
CA GLU A 147 -1.72 -20.41 5.66
C GLU A 147 -1.39 -20.16 4.16
N ALA A 148 -2.34 -19.69 3.37
CA ALA A 148 -2.08 -19.40 1.95
C ALA A 148 -0.93 -18.40 1.81
N PRO A 149 0.17 -18.76 1.12
CA PRO A 149 1.36 -17.92 1.05
C PRO A 149 1.11 -16.66 0.26
N LEU A 150 1.79 -15.58 0.67
CA LEU A 150 1.94 -14.37 -0.13
C LEU A 150 3.06 -14.60 -1.15
N HIS A 151 2.81 -14.24 -2.38
CA HIS A 151 3.80 -14.30 -3.46
C HIS A 151 4.17 -12.87 -3.86
N PRO A 152 5.45 -12.47 -3.72
CA PRO A 152 5.84 -11.10 -4.01
C PRO A 152 5.67 -10.76 -5.49
N GLY A 153 5.30 -9.50 -5.74
CA GLY A 153 5.31 -8.91 -7.07
C GLY A 153 6.69 -8.38 -7.44
N ARG A 154 6.86 -7.93 -8.68
CA ARG A 154 8.12 -7.32 -9.13
C ARG A 154 7.87 -6.22 -10.16
N PRO A 155 8.70 -5.16 -10.16
CA PRO A 155 8.74 -4.23 -11.28
C PRO A 155 9.12 -4.96 -12.57
N ASP A 156 8.53 -4.56 -13.67
CA ASP A 156 8.92 -5.06 -14.98
C ASP A 156 10.24 -4.42 -15.47
N LYS A 157 10.73 -4.91 -16.60
CA LYS A 157 12.01 -4.45 -17.17
C LYS A 157 11.97 -2.96 -17.53
N GLU A 158 10.85 -2.47 -18.04
CA GLU A 158 10.69 -1.06 -18.42
C GLU A 158 10.75 -0.14 -17.20
N ALA A 159 10.08 -0.50 -16.13
CA ALA A 159 10.12 0.25 -14.85
C ALA A 159 11.53 0.28 -14.26
N LEU A 160 12.28 -0.85 -14.30
CA LEU A 160 13.66 -0.91 -13.85
C LEU A 160 14.57 0.01 -14.67
N GLU A 161 14.53 -0.09 -16.01
CA GLU A 161 15.34 0.76 -16.89
C GLU A 161 15.01 2.25 -16.73
N GLN A 162 13.77 2.57 -16.49
CA GLN A 162 13.35 3.95 -16.28
C GLN A 162 13.81 4.47 -14.91
N ALA A 163 13.75 3.66 -13.86
CA ALA A 163 14.29 4.01 -12.56
C ALA A 163 15.81 4.27 -12.62
N GLU A 164 16.58 3.46 -13.37
CA GLU A 164 18.01 3.66 -13.58
C GLU A 164 18.29 5.00 -14.28
N ARG A 165 17.52 5.35 -15.32
CA ARG A 165 17.66 6.64 -16.02
C ARG A 165 17.37 7.83 -15.10
N ILE A 166 16.32 7.74 -14.27
CA ILE A 166 16.01 8.80 -13.30
C ILE A 166 17.12 8.89 -12.25
N ALA A 167 17.52 7.78 -11.67
CA ALA A 167 18.59 7.75 -10.67
C ALA A 167 19.87 8.42 -11.19
N ALA A 168 20.28 8.09 -12.42
CA ALA A 168 21.43 8.70 -13.08
C ALA A 168 21.23 10.21 -13.29
N SER A 169 20.06 10.65 -13.73
CA SER A 169 19.77 12.07 -14.04
C SER A 169 19.81 12.96 -12.79
N VAL A 170 19.37 12.44 -11.62
CA VAL A 170 19.40 13.18 -10.36
C VAL A 170 20.67 12.89 -9.53
N GLY A 171 21.55 12.06 -10.05
CA GLY A 171 22.79 11.66 -9.38
C GLY A 171 22.56 10.82 -8.13
N MET A 172 21.56 9.95 -8.13
CA MET A 172 21.31 9.02 -7.03
C MET A 172 22.43 7.98 -6.96
N GLU A 173 23.01 7.80 -5.77
CA GLU A 173 24.08 6.84 -5.53
C GLU A 173 23.49 5.51 -5.04
N PRO A 174 23.69 4.40 -5.77
CA PRO A 174 23.15 3.11 -5.38
C PRO A 174 23.57 2.69 -3.96
N GLY A 175 22.58 2.37 -3.12
CA GLY A 175 22.81 1.97 -1.72
C GLY A 175 23.28 3.08 -0.79
N ASN A 176 23.66 4.25 -1.31
CA ASN A 176 24.15 5.38 -0.52
C ASN A 176 23.20 6.59 -0.52
N SER A 177 21.98 6.38 -0.91
CA SER A 177 20.93 7.41 -0.93
C SER A 177 19.81 7.05 0.05
N VAL A 178 19.06 8.06 0.46
CA VAL A 178 17.81 7.91 1.23
C VAL A 178 16.72 8.75 0.60
N ILE A 179 15.54 8.17 0.43
CA ILE A 179 14.36 8.91 -0.03
C ILE A 179 13.47 9.19 1.19
N LEU A 180 13.18 10.46 1.43
CA LEU A 180 12.21 10.90 2.40
C LEU A 180 10.84 11.01 1.73
N PHE A 181 9.85 10.36 2.31
CA PHE A 181 8.47 10.37 1.82
C PHE A 181 7.52 10.90 2.92
N PRO A 182 7.49 12.23 3.14
CA PRO A 182 6.73 12.84 4.23
C PRO A 182 5.21 12.85 4.00
N GLY A 183 4.74 12.61 2.76
CA GLY A 183 3.32 12.59 2.42
C GLY A 183 2.60 11.38 3.04
N ASN A 184 1.40 11.63 3.57
CA ASN A 184 0.52 10.60 4.10
C ASN A 184 -0.94 11.02 3.92
N ASN A 185 -1.78 10.11 3.43
CA ASN A 185 -3.18 10.41 3.14
C ASN A 185 -4.15 9.99 4.27
N THR A 186 -3.70 9.22 5.25
CA THR A 186 -4.57 8.59 6.26
C THR A 186 -4.20 8.94 7.70
N ASN A 187 -2.97 9.38 7.93
CA ASN A 187 -2.48 9.74 9.26
C ASN A 187 -2.09 11.23 9.28
N LEU A 188 -1.96 11.82 10.46
CA LEU A 188 -1.36 13.14 10.56
C LEU A 188 0.08 13.08 10.05
N PRO A 189 0.55 14.10 9.32
CA PRO A 189 1.95 14.15 8.93
C PRO A 189 2.84 14.27 10.17
N ALA A 190 3.98 13.59 10.16
CA ALA A 190 5.01 13.85 11.17
C ALA A 190 5.47 15.32 11.09
N PRO A 191 5.81 15.95 12.23
CA PRO A 191 6.22 17.36 12.26
C PRO A 191 7.40 17.64 11.32
N SER A 192 7.43 18.83 10.72
CA SER A 192 8.52 19.20 9.80
C SER A 192 9.91 19.16 10.47
N VAL A 193 9.99 19.48 11.77
CA VAL A 193 11.23 19.38 12.55
C VAL A 193 11.80 17.97 12.59
N PHE A 194 10.94 16.94 12.63
CA PHE A 194 11.35 15.53 12.52
C PHE A 194 12.06 15.27 11.19
N TRP A 195 11.43 15.64 10.07
CA TRP A 195 11.98 15.41 8.74
C TRP A 195 13.27 16.18 8.49
N LYS A 196 13.35 17.43 8.96
CA LYS A 196 14.57 18.24 8.94
C LYS A 196 15.70 17.55 9.69
N ARG A 197 15.39 17.00 10.86
CA ARG A 197 16.38 16.29 11.67
C ARG A 197 16.82 14.98 10.99
N VAL A 198 15.92 14.18 10.46
CA VAL A 198 16.26 12.97 9.69
C VAL A 198 17.17 13.31 8.52
N ALA A 199 16.84 14.35 7.74
CA ALA A 199 17.66 14.80 6.62
C ALA A 199 19.07 15.20 7.05
N LYS A 200 19.19 15.98 8.13
CA LYS A 200 20.47 16.44 8.69
C LYS A 200 21.34 15.27 9.15
N GLU A 201 20.78 14.34 9.90
CA GLU A 201 21.52 13.17 10.39
C GLU A 201 21.91 12.24 9.25
N ALA A 202 21.04 12.05 8.23
CA ALA A 202 21.34 11.27 7.04
C ALA A 202 22.50 11.89 6.25
N ALA A 203 22.48 13.20 6.03
CA ALA A 203 23.58 13.92 5.38
C ALA A 203 24.89 13.81 6.18
N ALA A 204 24.83 13.94 7.51
CA ALA A 204 26.00 13.77 8.39
C ALA A 204 26.55 12.34 8.36
N ALA A 205 25.69 11.33 8.11
CA ALA A 205 26.09 9.95 7.88
C ALA A 205 26.59 9.69 6.44
N GLY A 206 26.78 10.73 5.62
CA GLY A 206 27.29 10.65 4.25
C GLY A 206 26.27 10.19 3.23
N LYS A 207 24.97 10.16 3.55
CA LYS A 207 23.92 9.78 2.60
C LYS A 207 23.48 10.96 1.74
N ARG A 208 23.18 10.71 0.46
CA ARG A 208 22.47 11.66 -0.39
C ARG A 208 20.99 11.65 -0.05
N VAL A 209 20.44 12.84 0.22
CA VAL A 209 19.05 12.99 0.66
C VAL A 209 18.17 13.38 -0.52
N PHE A 210 17.17 12.57 -0.80
CA PHE A 210 16.12 12.81 -1.78
C PHE A 210 14.78 13.04 -1.06
N VAL A 211 13.92 13.87 -1.63
CA VAL A 211 12.59 14.15 -1.09
C VAL A 211 11.56 13.85 -2.15
N ASN A 212 10.62 12.96 -1.84
CA ASN A 212 9.46 12.76 -2.72
C ASN A 212 8.57 14.00 -2.70
N VAL A 213 8.44 14.64 -3.84
CA VAL A 213 7.61 15.85 -4.02
C VAL A 213 6.20 15.53 -4.55
N SER A 214 5.89 14.28 -4.83
CA SER A 214 4.55 13.86 -5.23
C SER A 214 3.56 14.00 -4.08
N GLY A 215 2.67 14.99 -4.11
CA GLY A 215 1.72 15.28 -3.03
C GLY A 215 2.37 15.81 -1.75
N ALA A 216 3.44 16.57 -1.87
CA ALA A 216 4.37 16.88 -0.80
C ALA A 216 3.79 17.75 0.32
N ALA A 217 3.96 17.25 1.56
CA ALA A 217 3.84 18.03 2.78
C ALA A 217 5.16 18.74 3.18
N LEU A 218 6.25 18.48 2.48
CA LEU A 218 7.58 19.04 2.70
C LEU A 218 8.30 19.16 1.35
N LEU A 219 8.93 20.29 1.10
CA LEU A 219 9.74 20.52 -0.10
C LEU A 219 11.23 20.39 0.22
N PRO A 220 12.10 20.12 -0.75
CA PRO A 220 13.56 20.09 -0.55
C PRO A 220 14.10 21.37 0.09
N ASP A 221 13.57 22.55 -0.30
CA ASP A 221 13.99 23.85 0.23
C ASP A 221 13.57 24.08 1.68
N ASP A 222 12.67 23.28 2.22
CA ASP A 222 12.29 23.33 3.64
C ASP A 222 13.34 22.65 4.54
N LEU A 223 14.26 21.87 3.97
CA LEU A 223 15.30 21.17 4.71
C LEU A 223 16.48 22.10 5.04
N ASP A 224 17.13 21.84 6.16
CA ASP A 224 18.34 22.55 6.58
C ASP A 224 19.63 21.99 5.92
N VAL A 225 19.47 21.07 4.96
CA VAL A 225 20.53 20.42 4.16
C VAL A 225 20.09 20.33 2.70
N PRO A 226 21.04 20.23 1.76
CA PRO A 226 20.67 20.04 0.35
C PRO A 226 19.80 18.80 0.16
N GLY A 227 18.54 19.02 -0.21
CA GLY A 227 17.61 17.98 -0.63
C GLY A 227 17.44 17.97 -2.14
N ILE A 228 17.31 16.79 -2.73
CA ILE A 228 17.08 16.63 -4.17
C ILE A 228 15.64 16.16 -4.39
N PRO A 229 14.84 16.88 -5.19
CA PRO A 229 13.47 16.47 -5.47
C PRO A 229 13.45 15.19 -6.30
N VAL A 230 12.51 14.31 -6.00
CA VAL A 230 12.20 13.12 -6.80
C VAL A 230 10.68 12.92 -6.83
N GLU A 231 10.16 12.47 -7.96
CA GLU A 231 8.73 12.16 -8.11
C GLU A 231 8.52 10.65 -8.10
N LEU A 232 7.64 10.17 -7.23
CA LEU A 232 7.25 8.77 -7.10
C LEU A 232 5.80 8.57 -7.58
N ASN A 233 5.51 8.95 -8.81
CA ASN A 233 4.16 8.92 -9.39
C ASN A 233 3.80 7.56 -10.02
N ASP A 234 4.77 6.90 -10.65
CA ASP A 234 4.61 5.57 -11.21
C ASP A 234 5.07 4.53 -10.19
N ILE A 235 4.19 3.64 -9.77
CA ILE A 235 4.44 2.74 -8.63
C ILE A 235 5.56 1.71 -8.92
N PRO A 236 5.56 0.96 -10.04
CA PRO A 236 6.64 0.04 -10.36
C PRO A 236 8.01 0.73 -10.42
N GLN A 237 8.09 1.86 -11.11
CA GLN A 237 9.28 2.67 -11.22
C GLN A 237 9.73 3.24 -9.86
N ALA A 238 8.78 3.72 -9.05
CA ALA A 238 9.07 4.27 -7.72
C ALA A 238 9.66 3.21 -6.78
N ILE A 239 9.15 1.97 -6.82
CA ILE A 239 9.69 0.85 -6.05
C ILE A 239 11.11 0.51 -6.51
N ALA A 240 11.35 0.42 -7.82
CA ALA A 240 12.69 0.21 -8.38
C ALA A 240 13.66 1.34 -7.99
N LEU A 241 13.19 2.59 -7.98
CA LEU A 241 14.01 3.73 -7.57
C LEU A 241 14.36 3.68 -6.07
N CYS A 242 13.45 3.22 -5.22
CA CYS A 242 13.73 2.99 -3.80
C CYS A 242 14.79 1.90 -3.59
N GLU A 243 14.81 0.87 -4.43
CA GLU A 243 15.85 -0.18 -4.39
C GLU A 243 17.21 0.40 -4.77
N ILE A 244 17.29 1.21 -5.82
CA ILE A 244 18.53 1.91 -6.21
C ILE A 244 19.02 2.81 -5.08
N ALA A 245 18.14 3.59 -4.47
CA ALA A 245 18.50 4.46 -3.34
C ALA A 245 19.05 3.66 -2.15
N GLY A 246 18.53 2.47 -1.91
CA GLY A 246 18.90 1.58 -0.82
C GLY A 246 18.15 1.82 0.47
N ARG A 247 17.45 2.96 0.63
CA ARG A 247 16.65 3.25 1.84
C ARG A 247 15.54 4.25 1.57
N ILE A 248 14.42 4.02 2.26
CA ILE A 248 13.31 4.97 2.34
C ILE A 248 12.89 5.21 3.79
N VAL A 249 12.54 6.45 4.13
CA VAL A 249 11.88 6.84 5.36
C VAL A 249 10.53 7.44 4.99
N ALA A 250 9.45 6.84 5.43
CA ALA A 250 8.13 7.26 4.99
C ALA A 250 7.06 7.08 6.08
N GLY A 251 6.01 7.91 6.05
CA GLY A 251 4.80 7.66 6.81
C GLY A 251 4.10 6.36 6.36
N SER A 252 3.47 5.65 7.29
CA SER A 252 2.72 4.44 6.97
C SER A 252 1.64 4.71 5.91
N ASN A 253 1.73 4.06 4.76
CA ASN A 253 0.81 4.24 3.65
C ASN A 253 0.76 3.00 2.74
N GLY A 254 -0.17 3.03 1.76
CA GLY A 254 -0.36 1.92 0.83
C GLY A 254 0.83 1.69 -0.12
N PHE A 255 1.66 2.69 -0.41
CA PHE A 255 2.89 2.52 -1.19
C PHE A 255 3.89 1.63 -0.46
N LEU A 256 4.10 1.85 0.84
CA LEU A 256 5.01 1.03 1.63
C LEU A 256 4.53 -0.42 1.75
N MET A 257 3.22 -0.63 1.93
CA MET A 257 2.65 -1.98 1.90
C MET A 257 2.91 -2.65 0.55
N THR A 258 2.75 -1.91 -0.55
CA THR A 258 3.06 -2.41 -1.89
C THR A 258 4.53 -2.79 -2.01
N ALA A 259 5.43 -1.91 -1.59
CA ALA A 259 6.87 -2.16 -1.63
C ALA A 259 7.30 -3.39 -0.81
N LEU A 260 6.68 -3.61 0.35
CA LEU A 260 6.92 -4.78 1.20
C LEU A 260 6.48 -6.09 0.54
N LEU A 261 5.47 -6.04 -0.32
CA LEU A 261 4.93 -7.20 -1.04
C LEU A 261 5.60 -7.41 -2.42
N THR A 262 6.78 -6.83 -2.64
CA THR A 262 7.59 -7.03 -3.85
C THR A 262 8.92 -7.70 -3.54
N GLU A 263 9.59 -8.22 -4.58
CA GLU A 263 10.91 -8.85 -4.48
C GLU A 263 12.05 -7.84 -4.21
N THR A 264 11.78 -6.53 -4.32
CA THR A 264 12.79 -5.48 -4.15
C THR A 264 13.42 -5.46 -2.75
N ARG A 265 14.69 -5.05 -2.66
CA ARG A 265 15.48 -5.08 -1.43
C ARG A 265 16.02 -3.69 -1.10
N PHE A 266 15.45 -3.04 -0.09
CA PHE A 266 15.94 -1.77 0.45
C PHE A 266 15.59 -1.63 1.93
N GLY A 267 16.30 -0.77 2.64
CA GLY A 267 15.98 -0.45 4.04
C GLY A 267 14.71 0.39 4.11
N LEU A 268 13.83 0.05 5.04
CA LEU A 268 12.54 0.69 5.21
C LEU A 268 12.33 1.11 6.66
N ASP A 269 12.24 2.43 6.87
CA ASP A 269 11.85 3.01 8.15
C ASP A 269 10.44 3.61 8.02
N VAL A 270 9.48 3.02 8.72
CA VAL A 270 8.06 3.40 8.70
C VAL A 270 7.75 4.30 9.88
N ILE A 271 7.23 5.48 9.60
CA ILE A 271 6.86 6.45 10.61
C ILE A 271 5.38 6.29 10.93
N LEU A 272 5.11 5.91 12.17
CA LEU A 272 3.77 5.81 12.72
C LEU A 272 3.43 7.09 13.47
N THR A 273 2.39 7.78 13.03
CA THR A 273 1.92 9.03 13.63
C THR A 273 0.49 8.88 14.13
N ASP A 274 0.01 9.87 14.85
CA ASP A 274 -1.39 9.92 15.27
C ASP A 274 -2.32 9.75 14.06
N ALA A 275 -3.30 8.88 14.20
CA ALA A 275 -4.21 8.52 13.12
C ALA A 275 -5.67 8.82 13.49
N PHE A 276 -6.49 9.08 12.48
CA PHE A 276 -7.94 9.26 12.64
C PHE A 276 -8.68 8.25 11.78
N ASP A 277 -9.82 7.76 12.29
CA ASP A 277 -10.68 6.88 11.49
C ASP A 277 -11.34 7.68 10.35
N PRO A 278 -10.94 7.46 9.09
CA PRO A 278 -11.52 8.18 7.96
C PRO A 278 -12.96 7.71 7.63
N THR A 279 -13.40 6.60 8.23
CA THR A 279 -14.75 6.04 8.00
C THR A 279 -15.77 6.56 9.00
N ALA A 280 -15.35 7.23 10.07
CA ALA A 280 -16.25 7.85 11.02
C ALA A 280 -17.11 8.89 10.30
N SER A 281 -18.35 8.51 9.97
CA SER A 281 -19.34 9.38 9.35
C SER A 281 -19.77 10.47 10.35
N GLY A 282 -19.29 11.67 10.14
CA GLY A 282 -19.64 12.80 10.97
C GLY A 282 -18.43 13.66 11.32
N ARG A 283 -18.68 14.87 11.77
CA ARG A 283 -17.68 15.90 12.05
C ARG A 283 -16.73 15.60 13.22
N HIS A 284 -16.72 14.37 13.72
CA HIS A 284 -15.85 13.95 14.83
C HIS A 284 -14.97 12.81 14.34
N TYR A 285 -13.72 13.17 13.98
CA TYR A 285 -12.66 12.18 13.79
C TYR A 285 -12.43 11.46 15.13
N GLN A 286 -12.63 10.16 15.16
CA GLN A 286 -12.23 9.38 16.32
C GLN A 286 -10.73 9.09 16.22
N PRO A 287 -9.95 9.42 17.27
CA PRO A 287 -8.54 9.08 17.28
C PRO A 287 -8.39 7.55 17.27
N MET A 288 -7.50 7.05 16.43
CA MET A 288 -7.11 5.65 16.39
C MET A 288 -5.77 5.46 17.12
N PRO A 289 -5.50 4.29 17.70
CA PRO A 289 -4.19 3.97 18.23
C PRO A 289 -3.12 4.17 17.17
N ILE A 290 -1.98 4.78 17.54
CA ILE A 290 -0.85 5.04 16.62
C ILE A 290 -0.41 3.77 15.88
N ARG A 291 -0.43 2.62 16.55
CA ARG A 291 -0.10 1.31 15.99
C ARG A 291 -1.10 0.78 14.96
N SER A 292 -2.25 1.42 14.76
CA SER A 292 -3.17 1.06 13.68
C SER A 292 -2.52 1.22 12.30
N GLY A 293 -1.53 2.11 12.18
CA GLY A 293 -0.70 2.28 10.99
C GLY A 293 0.40 1.22 10.82
N SER A 294 0.65 0.36 11.80
CA SER A 294 1.71 -0.66 11.74
C SER A 294 1.50 -1.62 10.57
N LEU A 295 2.49 -1.71 9.70
CA LEU A 295 2.48 -2.66 8.57
C LEU A 295 2.73 -4.10 9.06
N PHE A 296 3.47 -4.28 10.16
CA PHE A 296 3.64 -5.59 10.80
C PHE A 296 2.32 -6.17 11.30
N LEU A 297 1.47 -5.33 11.89
CA LEU A 297 0.15 -5.78 12.34
C LEU A 297 -0.82 -5.99 11.17
N GLN A 298 -0.53 -5.40 10.02
CA GLN A 298 -1.34 -5.57 8.80
C GLN A 298 -0.99 -6.83 8.03
N ALA A 299 0.30 -7.18 8.02
CA ALA A 299 0.85 -8.31 7.29
C ALA A 299 2.02 -8.91 8.08
N PRO A 300 1.77 -9.66 9.17
CA PRO A 300 2.79 -10.17 10.07
C PRO A 300 3.78 -11.12 9.37
N GLU A 301 3.39 -11.79 8.32
CA GLU A 301 4.24 -12.68 7.52
C GLU A 301 5.42 -11.95 6.89
N ILE A 302 5.26 -10.64 6.62
CA ILE A 302 6.35 -9.82 6.08
C ILE A 302 7.55 -9.78 7.03
N LYS A 303 7.33 -9.90 8.33
CA LYS A 303 8.39 -9.88 9.34
C LYS A 303 9.29 -11.12 9.28
N GLU A 304 8.75 -12.27 8.90
CA GLU A 304 9.47 -13.55 8.90
C GLU A 304 10.34 -13.73 7.65
N ASP A 305 9.92 -13.13 6.52
CA ASP A 305 10.60 -13.26 5.22
C ASP A 305 11.60 -12.14 4.90
N ILE A 306 11.84 -11.21 5.84
CA ILE A 306 12.61 -10.01 5.53
C ILE A 306 14.10 -10.16 5.81
N ASP A 307 14.87 -10.41 4.75
CA ASP A 307 16.30 -10.13 4.63
C ASP A 307 16.58 -8.62 4.41
N ARG A 308 15.70 -7.74 4.83
CA ARG A 308 15.86 -6.28 4.67
C ARG A 308 15.72 -5.58 6.02
N PRO A 309 16.50 -4.51 6.28
CA PRO A 309 16.31 -3.70 7.49
C PRO A 309 14.95 -3.01 7.45
N TYR A 310 13.99 -3.52 8.19
CA TYR A 310 12.67 -2.94 8.37
C TYR A 310 12.47 -2.52 9.83
N ARG A 311 11.96 -1.30 10.05
CA ARG A 311 11.69 -0.77 11.39
C ARG A 311 10.45 0.10 11.37
N GLU A 312 9.72 0.08 12.49
CA GLU A 312 8.62 1.01 12.73
C GLU A 312 8.98 1.95 13.88
N TRP A 313 8.70 3.21 13.71
CA TRP A 313 9.01 4.29 14.63
C TRP A 313 7.74 5.03 15.01
N GLU A 314 7.37 4.97 16.28
CA GLU A 314 6.25 5.75 16.79
C GLU A 314 6.70 7.20 17.00
N VAL A 315 6.05 8.13 16.29
CA VAL A 315 6.34 9.57 16.32
C VAL A 315 5.06 10.33 16.69
N PRO A 316 4.61 10.21 17.96
CA PRO A 316 3.43 10.94 18.43
C PRO A 316 3.71 12.44 18.46
N SER A 317 2.67 13.24 18.21
CA SER A 317 2.76 14.71 18.21
C SER A 317 3.16 15.31 19.57
N SER A 318 3.07 14.51 20.65
CA SER A 318 3.29 14.94 22.03
C SER A 318 4.71 14.75 22.58
N VAL A 319 5.64 14.16 21.78
CA VAL A 319 7.00 13.82 22.23
C VAL A 319 8.07 14.65 21.51
N ASP A 320 9.31 14.58 22.02
CA ASP A 320 10.50 15.08 21.34
C ASP A 320 10.81 14.21 20.11
N THR A 321 10.34 14.68 18.95
CA THR A 321 10.49 13.97 17.68
C THR A 321 11.91 14.04 17.12
N GLU A 322 12.75 14.99 17.57
CA GLU A 322 14.13 15.10 17.10
C GLU A 322 15.02 14.00 17.66
N SER A 323 14.82 13.57 18.91
CA SER A 323 15.55 12.44 19.47
C SER A 323 15.25 11.14 18.72
N ILE A 324 13.98 10.92 18.36
CA ILE A 324 13.56 9.78 17.56
C ILE A 324 14.25 9.79 16.18
N ALA A 325 14.34 10.96 15.53
CA ALA A 325 15.02 11.10 14.23
C ALA A 325 16.51 10.75 14.31
N VAL A 326 17.21 11.13 15.41
CA VAL A 326 18.61 10.77 15.65
C VAL A 326 18.76 9.25 15.80
N ASP A 327 17.91 8.63 16.62
CA ASP A 327 17.98 7.18 16.87
C ASP A 327 17.65 6.37 15.62
N LEU A 328 16.72 6.84 14.79
CA LEU A 328 16.40 6.25 13.51
C LEU A 328 17.63 6.18 12.59
N VAL A 329 18.36 7.27 12.43
CA VAL A 329 19.54 7.30 11.55
C VAL A 329 20.70 6.51 12.15
N ARG A 330 20.93 6.57 13.46
CA ARG A 330 21.94 5.74 14.15
C ARG A 330 21.72 4.25 13.95
N ALA A 331 20.45 3.83 13.95
CA ALA A 331 20.10 2.43 13.74
C ALA A 331 20.50 1.91 12.35
N TRP A 332 20.75 2.78 11.35
CA TRP A 332 21.24 2.34 10.04
C TRP A 332 22.66 1.77 10.09
N SER A 333 23.50 2.34 10.97
CA SER A 333 24.88 1.87 11.15
C SER A 333 24.96 0.57 11.96
N ALA A 334 24.02 0.35 12.89
CA ALA A 334 24.00 -0.82 13.73
C ALA A 334 23.53 -2.09 13.01
N GLY A 335 22.79 -1.98 11.90
CA GLY A 335 22.29 -3.10 11.10
C GLY A 335 23.30 -3.71 10.14
N ASN A 336 24.50 -3.10 9.97
CA ASN A 336 25.56 -3.63 9.12
C ASN A 336 26.53 -4.58 9.86
N GLY A 337 26.32 -4.81 11.14
CA GLY A 337 27.01 -5.84 11.91
C GLY A 337 26.21 -7.13 11.83
N SER A 338 26.73 -8.16 11.17
CA SER A 338 26.19 -9.51 11.23
C SER A 338 25.98 -9.89 12.71
N PRO A 339 24.83 -10.47 13.10
CA PRO A 339 24.73 -11.06 14.42
C PRO A 339 25.79 -12.16 14.50
N SER A 340 26.72 -12.00 15.43
CA SER A 340 27.68 -13.03 15.82
C SER A 340 27.00 -14.21 16.51
#